data_a6447f968cf1c28d45b6ad9aac9107f8
#
_entry.id   a6447f968cf1c28d45b6ad9aac9107f8
#
_cell.length_a   1.000
_cell.length_b   1.000
_cell.length_c   1.000
_cell.angle_alpha   90.00
_cell.angle_beta   90.00
_cell.angle_gamma   90.00
#
_symmetry.space_group_name_H-M   'P 1'
#
loop_
_entity.id
_entity.type
_entity.pdbx_description
1 polymer ?
#
loop_
_entity_poly.entity_id
_entity_poly.type
_entity_poly.pdbx_seq_one_letter_code
_entity_poly.pdbx_strand_id
1 'polypeptide(L)'
;ILYIGKATSLRDRVRSYMSKGIFDIRGPLIEKMLAEFDSIKYIKTDSVLEAMILEAELIKKYQPKYNTKEKSDKSFNYVCITNEKLPRVIVVRGKKLKNTGKTFGPYPNGNQLKEAVKIVRKIFPFLDDKNKNYLEFYRQINLAPDLNDRKPYLQNIKNIKLFFSGKKRQIF
;
A
#
# COMPACT_ATOMS: atom_id res chain seq x y z
N ILE A 1 -11.03 17.16 6.21
CA ILE A 1 -9.73 16.48 6.43
C ILE A 1 -8.71 17.15 5.54
N LEU A 2 -7.69 17.74 6.14
CA LEU A 2 -6.64 18.48 5.43
C LEU A 2 -5.49 17.57 4.99
N TYR A 3 -5.12 16.62 5.84
CA TYR A 3 -3.97 15.71 5.62
C TYR A 3 -4.24 14.35 6.27
N ILE A 4 -3.73 13.31 5.66
CA ILE A 4 -3.71 11.94 6.18
C ILE A 4 -2.29 11.42 6.09
N GLY A 5 -1.80 10.78 7.15
CA GLY A 5 -0.47 10.20 7.20
C GLY A 5 -0.37 9.11 8.25
N LYS A 6 0.63 8.25 8.13
CA LYS A 6 0.95 7.22 9.11
C LYS A 6 2.25 7.48 9.84
N ALA A 7 2.41 6.88 11.00
CA ALA A 7 3.63 6.92 11.79
C ALA A 7 3.77 5.68 12.68
N THR A 8 4.99 5.29 12.98
CA THR A 8 5.29 4.30 14.04
C THR A 8 5.15 4.91 15.43
N SER A 9 5.49 6.19 15.58
CA SER A 9 5.27 7.00 16.77
C SER A 9 4.44 8.23 16.40
N LEU A 10 3.19 8.27 16.83
CA LEU A 10 2.30 9.41 16.60
C LEU A 10 2.80 10.67 17.32
N ARG A 11 3.33 10.51 18.55
CA ARG A 11 3.90 11.62 19.34
C ARG A 11 5.01 12.31 18.56
N ASP A 12 5.98 11.54 18.06
CA ASP A 12 7.14 12.11 17.36
C ASP A 12 6.71 12.69 16.01
N ARG A 13 5.74 12.07 15.35
CA ARG A 13 5.18 12.59 14.11
C ARG A 13 4.53 13.95 14.32
N VAL A 14 3.66 14.10 15.34
CA VAL A 14 2.99 15.37 15.65
C VAL A 14 4.03 16.41 16.08
N ARG A 15 4.96 16.05 16.99
CA ARG A 15 6.03 16.95 17.44
C ARG A 15 6.86 17.45 16.25
N SER A 16 7.14 16.60 15.25
CA SER A 16 7.90 17.00 14.07
C SER A 16 7.21 18.08 13.22
N TYR A 17 5.90 18.23 13.31
CA TYR A 17 5.18 19.32 12.65
C TYR A 17 5.19 20.63 13.45
N MET A 18 5.45 20.56 14.75
CA MET A 18 5.50 21.71 15.65
C MET A 18 6.94 22.19 15.93
N SER A 19 7.94 21.56 15.30
CA SER A 19 9.35 21.94 15.50
C SER A 19 9.70 23.24 14.76
N LYS A 20 10.61 24.02 15.34
CA LYS A 20 11.18 25.21 14.68
C LYS A 20 11.90 24.78 13.39
N GLY A 21 11.76 25.56 12.32
CA GLY A 21 12.39 25.25 11.02
C GLY A 21 11.68 24.19 10.19
N ILE A 22 10.48 23.73 10.57
CA ILE A 22 9.72 22.74 9.80
C ILE A 22 9.46 23.20 8.36
N PHE A 23 9.32 24.49 8.14
CA PHE A 23 9.05 25.10 6.84
C PHE A 23 10.21 24.91 5.86
N ASP A 24 11.46 25.06 6.35
CA ASP A 24 12.68 24.86 5.57
C ASP A 24 12.82 23.39 5.14
N ILE A 25 12.38 22.46 6.00
CA ILE A 25 12.52 21.02 5.78
C ILE A 25 11.37 20.48 4.90
N ARG A 26 10.14 20.96 5.10
CA ARG A 26 8.93 20.37 4.49
C ARG A 26 8.20 21.28 3.50
N GLY A 27 8.65 22.54 3.40
CA GLY A 27 8.17 23.53 2.44
C GLY A 27 6.83 24.19 2.79
N PRO A 28 6.42 25.19 1.98
CA PRO A 28 5.32 26.13 2.30
C PRO A 28 3.93 25.48 2.38
N LEU A 29 3.76 24.29 1.81
CA LEU A 29 2.47 23.59 1.90
C LEU A 29 2.16 23.10 3.31
N ILE A 30 3.18 22.74 4.08
CA ILE A 30 3.01 22.33 5.48
C ILE A 30 2.65 23.54 6.34
N GLU A 31 3.25 24.69 6.07
CA GLU A 31 2.89 25.95 6.74
C GLU A 31 1.41 26.27 6.56
N LYS A 32 0.92 26.26 5.32
CA LYS A 32 -0.50 26.48 5.02
C LYS A 32 -1.40 25.46 5.72
N MET A 33 -1.01 24.19 5.74
CA MET A 33 -1.75 23.15 6.46
C MET A 33 -1.83 23.44 7.96
N LEU A 34 -0.70 23.86 8.57
CA LEU A 34 -0.63 24.19 10.00
C LEU A 34 -1.43 25.45 10.36
N ALA A 35 -1.58 26.39 9.43
CA ALA A 35 -2.45 27.56 9.63
C ALA A 35 -3.95 27.22 9.52
N GLU A 36 -4.33 26.14 8.84
CA GLU A 36 -5.73 25.77 8.59
C GLU A 36 -6.25 24.64 9.52
N PHE A 37 -5.37 23.96 10.29
CA PHE A 37 -5.82 22.80 11.06
C PHE A 37 -6.44 23.20 12.40
N ASP A 38 -7.52 22.50 12.78
CA ASP A 38 -8.21 22.69 14.06
C ASP A 38 -7.91 21.55 15.03
N SER A 39 -7.82 20.34 14.54
CA SER A 39 -7.70 19.16 15.39
C SER A 39 -6.94 18.02 14.73
N ILE A 40 -6.41 17.13 15.56
CA ILE A 40 -5.71 15.91 15.14
C ILE A 40 -6.53 14.73 15.61
N LYS A 41 -6.90 13.85 14.67
CA LYS A 41 -7.51 12.55 14.96
C LYS A 41 -6.53 11.44 14.61
N TYR A 42 -6.59 10.34 15.33
CA TYR A 42 -5.74 9.19 15.05
C TYR A 42 -6.50 7.87 15.17
N ILE A 43 -6.00 6.87 14.47
CA ILE A 43 -6.45 5.48 14.54
C ILE A 43 -5.21 4.63 14.83
N LYS A 44 -5.25 3.84 15.90
CA LYS A 44 -4.21 2.87 16.21
C LYS A 44 -4.44 1.60 15.40
N THR A 45 -3.38 1.06 14.81
CA THR A 45 -3.39 -0.21 14.08
C THR A 45 -2.42 -1.20 14.71
N ASP A 46 -2.62 -2.50 14.50
CA ASP A 46 -1.79 -3.54 15.09
C ASP A 46 -0.43 -3.69 14.38
N SER A 47 -0.29 -3.16 13.17
CA SER A 47 0.94 -3.23 12.40
C SER A 47 1.16 -2.03 11.48
N VAL A 48 2.43 -1.82 11.11
CA VAL A 48 2.82 -0.81 10.09
C VAL A 48 2.14 -1.07 8.75
N LEU A 49 1.94 -2.34 8.42
CA LEU A 49 1.29 -2.75 7.18
C LEU A 49 -0.20 -2.36 7.16
N GLU A 50 -0.91 -2.56 8.25
CA GLU A 50 -2.30 -2.08 8.40
C GLU A 50 -2.39 -0.56 8.34
N ALA A 51 -1.47 0.14 9.01
CA ALA A 51 -1.40 1.60 8.92
C ALA A 51 -1.23 2.08 7.48
N MET A 52 -0.40 1.36 6.69
CA MET A 52 -0.17 1.69 5.28
C MET A 52 -1.42 1.47 4.42
N ILE A 53 -2.14 0.37 4.63
CA ILE A 53 -3.39 0.07 3.90
C ILE A 53 -4.47 1.10 4.27
N LEU A 54 -4.64 1.37 5.57
CA LEU A 54 -5.61 2.34 6.06
C LEU A 54 -5.33 3.76 5.54
N GLU A 55 -4.06 4.20 5.56
CA GLU A 55 -3.64 5.48 4.96
C GLU A 55 -4.08 5.58 3.50
N ALA A 56 -3.78 4.54 2.69
CA ALA A 56 -4.14 4.51 1.27
C ALA A 56 -5.66 4.56 1.04
N GLU A 57 -6.44 3.82 1.83
CA GLU A 57 -7.90 3.82 1.77
C GLU A 57 -8.48 5.19 2.14
N LEU A 58 -7.99 5.81 3.21
CA LEU A 58 -8.45 7.11 3.66
C LEU A 58 -8.07 8.23 2.69
N ILE A 59 -6.85 8.20 2.12
CA ILE A 59 -6.44 9.16 1.08
C ILE A 59 -7.35 9.02 -0.15
N LYS A 60 -7.62 7.79 -0.59
CA LYS A 60 -8.52 7.53 -1.72
C LYS A 60 -9.94 8.04 -1.45
N LYS A 61 -10.45 7.82 -0.24
CA LYS A 61 -11.81 8.22 0.16
C LYS A 61 -11.98 9.73 0.28
N TYR A 62 -11.03 10.41 0.95
CA TYR A 62 -11.18 11.81 1.34
C TYR A 62 -10.42 12.79 0.45
N GLN A 63 -9.50 12.35 -0.38
CA GLN A 63 -8.68 13.18 -1.28
C GLN A 63 -8.13 14.45 -0.60
N PRO A 64 -7.37 14.34 0.53
CA PRO A 64 -7.04 15.46 1.38
C PRO A 64 -6.23 16.53 0.64
N LYS A 65 -6.51 17.81 0.91
CA LYS A 65 -5.93 18.97 0.23
C LYS A 65 -4.39 18.98 0.27
N TYR A 66 -3.80 18.56 1.40
CA TYR A 66 -2.36 18.65 1.66
C TYR A 66 -1.57 17.34 1.46
N ASN A 67 -2.20 16.27 0.99
CA ASN A 67 -1.48 15.10 0.48
C ASN A 67 -0.96 15.33 -0.96
N THR A 68 -0.43 16.52 -1.24
CA THR A 68 -0.19 17.04 -2.60
C THR A 68 1.02 16.47 -3.34
N LYS A 69 2.06 16.01 -2.63
CA LYS A 69 3.16 15.27 -3.30
C LYS A 69 2.65 14.05 -4.06
N GLU A 70 1.42 13.76 -3.87
CA GLU A 70 0.74 12.51 -4.13
C GLU A 70 -0.47 12.67 -5.05
N LYS A 71 -0.75 13.89 -5.53
CA LYS A 71 -1.93 14.17 -6.38
C LYS A 71 -1.77 13.84 -7.86
N SER A 72 -0.57 13.58 -8.35
CA SER A 72 -0.48 13.05 -9.70
C SER A 72 -0.66 11.53 -9.63
N ASP A 73 -1.78 11.00 -10.10
CA ASP A 73 -2.04 9.56 -10.30
C ASP A 73 -0.89 8.83 -11.03
N LYS A 74 -0.01 9.60 -11.62
CA LYS A 74 1.16 9.13 -12.39
C LYS A 74 2.36 8.72 -11.50
N SER A 75 2.43 9.18 -10.25
CA SER A 75 3.58 8.95 -9.35
C SER A 75 3.34 7.86 -8.31
N PHE A 76 2.08 7.51 -8.04
CA PHE A 76 1.72 6.49 -7.06
C PHE A 76 2.01 5.08 -7.53
N ASN A 77 2.24 4.22 -6.52
CA ASN A 77 2.31 2.79 -6.73
C ASN A 77 0.97 2.14 -6.32
N TYR A 78 0.65 1.08 -7.01
CA TYR A 78 -0.56 0.28 -6.77
C TYR A 78 -0.18 -1.18 -6.75
N VAL A 79 -0.87 -1.97 -5.93
CA VAL A 79 -0.92 -3.43 -6.09
C VAL A 79 -2.00 -3.74 -7.10
N CYS A 80 -1.67 -4.47 -8.13
CA CYS A 80 -2.61 -4.92 -9.14
C CYS A 80 -2.68 -6.45 -9.13
N ILE A 81 -3.90 -6.98 -9.12
CA ILE A 81 -4.19 -8.41 -9.34
C ILE A 81 -4.76 -8.53 -10.74
N THR A 82 -4.01 -9.18 -11.63
CA THR A 82 -4.35 -9.27 -13.04
C THR A 82 -5.62 -10.10 -13.27
N ASN A 83 -6.30 -9.83 -14.40
CA ASN A 83 -7.50 -10.56 -14.78
C ASN A 83 -7.17 -11.70 -15.76
N GLU A 84 -6.44 -12.70 -15.26
CA GLU A 84 -5.97 -13.86 -16.02
C GLU A 84 -6.51 -15.16 -15.38
N LYS A 85 -6.43 -16.29 -16.10
CA LYS A 85 -6.79 -17.61 -15.54
C LYS A 85 -5.97 -17.95 -14.29
N LEU A 86 -4.71 -17.54 -14.25
CA LEU A 86 -3.81 -17.58 -13.09
C LEU A 86 -3.40 -16.14 -12.77
N PRO A 87 -4.18 -15.42 -11.93
CA PRO A 87 -3.93 -14.02 -11.66
C PRO A 87 -2.55 -13.78 -11.04
N ARG A 88 -1.85 -12.75 -11.48
CA ARG A 88 -0.57 -12.32 -10.93
C ARG A 88 -0.78 -11.14 -9.99
N VAL A 89 0.07 -11.04 -8.96
CA VAL A 89 0.12 -9.89 -8.06
C VAL A 89 1.35 -9.05 -8.42
N ILE A 90 1.13 -7.87 -8.96
CA ILE A 90 2.18 -6.99 -9.45
C ILE A 90 2.10 -5.61 -8.83
N VAL A 91 3.25 -4.94 -8.70
CA VAL A 91 3.32 -3.53 -8.27
C VAL A 91 3.48 -2.67 -9.52
N VAL A 92 2.52 -1.79 -9.76
CA VAL A 92 2.49 -0.91 -10.93
C VAL A 92 2.45 0.55 -10.53
N ARG A 93 3.00 1.44 -11.36
CA ARG A 93 2.81 2.89 -11.22
C ARG A 93 1.51 3.31 -11.91
N GLY A 94 0.88 4.38 -11.42
CA GLY A 94 -0.41 4.88 -11.90
C GLY A 94 -0.50 5.08 -13.43
N LYS A 95 0.59 5.46 -14.08
CA LYS A 95 0.67 5.54 -15.55
C LYS A 95 0.39 4.22 -16.29
N LYS A 96 0.58 3.07 -15.64
CA LYS A 96 0.47 1.71 -16.21
C LYS A 96 -0.81 0.98 -15.78
N LEU A 97 -1.76 1.68 -15.15
CA LEU A 97 -2.99 1.08 -14.61
C LEU A 97 -4.03 0.66 -15.67
N LYS A 98 -3.85 1.02 -16.93
CA LYS A 98 -4.84 0.73 -17.99
C LYS A 98 -4.93 -0.79 -18.20
N ASN A 99 -6.14 -1.33 -18.00
CA ASN A 99 -6.55 -2.72 -18.29
C ASN A 99 -5.80 -3.84 -17.56
N THR A 100 -5.26 -3.61 -16.38
CA THR A 100 -4.43 -4.59 -15.66
C THR A 100 -5.19 -5.50 -14.69
N GLY A 101 -6.42 -5.19 -14.31
CA GLY A 101 -7.21 -5.95 -13.34
C GLY A 101 -7.60 -5.16 -12.08
N LYS A 102 -7.82 -5.85 -10.95
CA LYS A 102 -8.23 -5.20 -9.70
C LYS A 102 -7.04 -4.53 -9.02
N THR A 103 -7.15 -3.23 -8.74
CA THR A 103 -6.09 -2.41 -8.16
C THR A 103 -6.40 -1.98 -6.73
N PHE A 104 -5.35 -1.88 -5.92
CA PHE A 104 -5.38 -1.41 -4.53
C PHE A 104 -4.33 -0.31 -4.35
N GLY A 105 -4.64 0.70 -3.59
CA GLY A 105 -3.83 1.90 -3.40
C GLY A 105 -4.70 3.15 -3.60
N PRO A 106 -4.10 4.33 -3.69
CA PRO A 106 -2.69 4.65 -3.97
C PRO A 106 -1.74 4.44 -2.77
N TYR A 107 -0.52 3.98 -3.03
CA TYR A 107 0.53 3.85 -2.02
C TYR A 107 1.65 4.86 -2.30
N PRO A 108 1.85 5.82 -1.39
CA PRO A 108 2.82 6.91 -1.61
C PRO A 108 4.27 6.43 -1.64
N ASN A 109 4.61 5.45 -0.80
CA ASN A 109 5.97 4.95 -0.65
C ASN A 109 6.15 3.59 -1.34
N GLY A 110 6.76 3.61 -2.53
CA GLY A 110 6.97 2.39 -3.32
C GLY A 110 7.91 1.36 -2.67
N ASN A 111 8.90 1.81 -1.87
CA ASN A 111 9.81 0.88 -1.19
C ASN A 111 9.08 0.16 -0.05
N GLN A 112 8.31 0.88 0.77
CA GLN A 112 7.47 0.26 1.80
C GLN A 112 6.43 -0.70 1.19
N LEU A 113 5.84 -0.34 0.06
CA LEU A 113 4.92 -1.24 -0.64
C LEU A 113 5.61 -2.52 -1.11
N LYS A 114 6.81 -2.44 -1.66
CA LYS A 114 7.57 -3.61 -2.09
C LYS A 114 7.88 -4.55 -0.91
N GLU A 115 8.28 -3.99 0.24
CA GLU A 115 8.52 -4.80 1.45
C GLU A 115 7.21 -5.43 1.96
N ALA A 116 6.12 -4.69 1.95
CA ALA A 116 4.80 -5.21 2.30
C ALA A 116 4.38 -6.38 1.39
N VAL A 117 4.56 -6.25 0.08
CA VAL A 117 4.26 -7.31 -0.89
C VAL A 117 5.14 -8.54 -0.68
N LYS A 118 6.42 -8.38 -0.27
CA LYS A 118 7.28 -9.50 0.11
C LYS A 118 6.75 -10.25 1.34
N ILE A 119 6.27 -9.53 2.35
CA ILE A 119 5.66 -10.13 3.56
C ILE A 119 4.39 -10.90 3.17
N VAL A 120 3.52 -10.29 2.37
CA VAL A 120 2.30 -10.95 1.89
C VAL A 120 2.61 -12.22 1.11
N ARG A 121 3.69 -12.25 0.30
CA ARG A 121 4.14 -13.44 -0.42
C ARG A 121 4.53 -14.60 0.51
N LYS A 122 5.12 -14.30 1.67
CA LYS A 122 5.46 -15.33 2.66
C LYS A 122 4.24 -16.00 3.28
N ILE A 123 3.13 -15.25 3.39
CA ILE A 123 1.87 -15.76 3.96
C ILE A 123 1.01 -16.44 2.87
N PHE A 124 0.94 -15.79 1.71
CA PHE A 124 0.14 -16.23 0.56
C PHE A 124 1.01 -16.26 -0.68
N PRO A 125 1.68 -17.37 -1.01
CA PRO A 125 2.48 -17.48 -2.22
C PRO A 125 1.68 -17.12 -3.49
N PHE A 126 2.26 -16.29 -4.37
CA PHE A 126 1.61 -15.82 -5.58
C PHE A 126 2.58 -15.68 -6.76
N LEU A 127 2.03 -15.68 -7.97
CA LEU A 127 2.73 -15.36 -9.21
C LEU A 127 2.89 -13.84 -9.36
N ASP A 128 4.00 -13.42 -9.93
CA ASP A 128 4.28 -12.03 -10.30
C ASP A 128 4.65 -11.90 -11.79
N ASP A 129 5.17 -10.73 -12.20
CA ASP A 129 5.61 -10.45 -13.56
C ASP A 129 7.07 -10.86 -13.83
N LYS A 130 7.73 -11.54 -12.91
CA LYS A 130 9.12 -11.96 -13.06
C LYS A 130 9.22 -13.18 -13.98
N ASN A 131 10.42 -13.35 -14.54
CA ASN A 131 10.72 -14.42 -15.48
C ASN A 131 10.71 -15.83 -14.82
N LYS A 132 10.80 -16.88 -15.66
CA LYS A 132 10.77 -18.28 -15.21
C LYS A 132 11.84 -18.62 -14.17
N ASN A 133 13.04 -18.05 -14.27
CA ASN A 133 14.14 -18.33 -13.34
C ASN A 133 13.82 -17.85 -11.92
N TYR A 134 13.18 -16.68 -11.78
CA TYR A 134 12.70 -16.20 -10.49
C TYR A 134 11.58 -17.05 -9.92
N LEU A 135 10.69 -17.56 -10.76
CA LEU A 135 9.63 -18.44 -10.33
C LEU A 135 10.17 -19.76 -9.78
N GLU A 136 11.16 -20.34 -10.43
CA GLU A 136 11.83 -21.56 -9.98
C GLU A 136 12.52 -21.36 -8.63
N PHE A 137 13.28 -20.27 -8.49
CA PHE A 137 13.88 -19.90 -7.21
C PHE A 137 12.82 -19.74 -6.10
N TYR A 138 11.70 -19.08 -6.38
CA TYR A 138 10.62 -18.93 -5.41
C TYR A 138 9.93 -20.25 -5.05
N ARG A 139 9.88 -21.22 -5.95
CA ARG A 139 9.39 -22.57 -5.65
C ARG A 139 10.30 -23.28 -4.65
N GLN A 140 11.62 -23.22 -4.85
CA GLN A 140 12.60 -23.85 -3.96
C GLN A 140 12.51 -23.33 -2.51
N ILE A 141 12.13 -22.07 -2.32
CA ILE A 141 11.98 -21.44 -1.01
C ILE A 141 10.50 -21.29 -0.56
N ASN A 142 9.60 -22.03 -1.17
CA ASN A 142 8.15 -22.04 -0.87
C ASN A 142 7.46 -20.65 -0.95
N LEU A 143 7.94 -19.76 -1.81
CA LEU A 143 7.34 -18.44 -2.05
C LEU A 143 6.58 -18.34 -3.39
N ALA A 144 6.54 -19.43 -4.17
CA ALA A 144 5.68 -19.56 -5.34
C ALA A 144 4.58 -20.60 -5.07
N PRO A 145 3.38 -20.43 -5.67
CA PRO A 145 2.31 -21.39 -5.51
C PRO A 145 2.62 -22.71 -6.25
N ASP A 146 2.13 -23.81 -5.70
CA ASP A 146 1.97 -25.03 -6.49
C ASP A 146 0.81 -24.82 -7.49
N LEU A 147 1.09 -25.07 -8.76
CA LEU A 147 0.12 -24.91 -9.85
C LEU A 147 -0.51 -26.24 -10.30
N ASN A 148 -0.10 -27.37 -9.73
CA ASN A 148 -0.71 -28.68 -10.00
C ASN A 148 -2.14 -28.69 -9.44
N ASP A 149 -2.35 -28.10 -8.25
CA ASP A 149 -3.69 -27.79 -7.74
C ASP A 149 -3.92 -26.26 -7.74
N ARG A 150 -4.85 -25.81 -8.57
CA ARG A 150 -5.19 -24.39 -8.70
C ARG A 150 -6.06 -23.86 -7.57
N LYS A 151 -6.78 -24.71 -6.84
CA LYS A 151 -7.73 -24.27 -5.80
C LYS A 151 -7.05 -23.51 -4.66
N PRO A 152 -5.96 -24.02 -4.04
CA PRO A 152 -5.22 -23.29 -3.01
C PRO A 152 -4.68 -21.94 -3.54
N TYR A 153 -4.19 -21.92 -4.77
CA TYR A 153 -3.70 -20.69 -5.38
C TYR A 153 -4.80 -19.63 -5.51
N LEU A 154 -5.96 -20.00 -6.04
CA LEU A 154 -7.09 -19.08 -6.17
C LEU A 154 -7.61 -18.61 -4.81
N GLN A 155 -7.55 -19.46 -3.77
CA GLN A 155 -7.85 -19.05 -2.40
C GLN A 155 -6.83 -18.03 -1.88
N ASN A 156 -5.53 -18.21 -2.14
CA ASN A 156 -4.51 -17.22 -1.82
C ASN A 156 -4.81 -15.87 -2.49
N ILE A 157 -5.18 -15.87 -3.76
CA ILE A 157 -5.56 -14.64 -4.48
C ILE A 157 -6.79 -13.97 -3.84
N LYS A 158 -7.78 -14.74 -3.39
CA LYS A 158 -8.94 -14.21 -2.65
C LYS A 158 -8.50 -13.56 -1.33
N ASN A 159 -7.66 -14.23 -0.57
CA ASN A 159 -7.14 -13.72 0.70
C ASN A 159 -6.30 -12.44 0.49
N ILE A 160 -5.45 -12.38 -0.54
CA ILE A 160 -4.69 -11.20 -0.92
C ILE A 160 -5.62 -10.02 -1.25
N LYS A 161 -6.73 -10.27 -1.98
CA LYS A 161 -7.75 -9.24 -2.26
C LYS A 161 -8.38 -8.71 -0.98
N LEU A 162 -8.75 -9.59 -0.05
CA LEU A 162 -9.30 -9.19 1.25
C LEU A 162 -8.29 -8.39 2.07
N PHE A 163 -7.04 -8.85 2.08
CA PHE A 163 -5.94 -8.21 2.80
C PHE A 163 -5.73 -6.75 2.35
N PHE A 164 -5.55 -6.53 1.04
CA PHE A 164 -5.38 -5.18 0.48
C PHE A 164 -6.67 -4.34 0.45
N SER A 165 -7.81 -4.92 0.80
CA SER A 165 -9.08 -4.23 1.06
C SER A 165 -9.31 -3.93 2.54
N GLY A 166 -8.31 -4.10 3.42
CA GLY A 166 -8.44 -3.86 4.87
C GLY A 166 -9.35 -4.86 5.61
N LYS A 167 -9.75 -5.97 4.97
CA LYS A 167 -10.72 -6.95 5.50
C LYS A 167 -10.05 -8.18 6.11
N LYS A 168 -9.00 -7.99 6.93
CA LYS A 168 -8.23 -9.11 7.50
C LYS A 168 -9.08 -10.09 8.33
N ARG A 169 -10.10 -9.60 9.07
CA ARG A 169 -11.00 -10.45 9.87
C ARG A 169 -11.78 -11.48 9.07
N GLN A 170 -11.78 -11.38 7.74
CA GLN A 170 -12.42 -12.35 6.84
C GLN A 170 -11.42 -13.41 6.32
N ILE A 171 -10.14 -13.29 6.70
CA ILE A 171 -9.07 -14.21 6.31
C ILE A 171 -8.75 -15.18 7.44
N PHE A 172 -8.79 -14.68 8.68
CA PHE A 172 -8.43 -15.37 9.91
C PHE A 172 -9.63 -15.50 10.85
#